data_c418f9d3de1c747bcfa0a87b25c5647b
#
_entry.id   c418f9d3de1c747bcfa0a87b25c5647b
#
_cell.length_a   1.000
_cell.length_b   1.000
_cell.length_c   1.000
_cell.angle_alpha   90.00
_cell.angle_beta   90.00
_cell.angle_gamma   90.00
#
_symmetry.space_group_name_H-M   'P 1'
#
loop_
_entity.id
_entity.type
_entity.pdbx_description
1 polymer ?
#
loop_
_entity_poly.entity_id
_entity_poly.type
_entity_poly.pdbx_seq_one_letter_code
_entity_poly.pdbx_strand_id
1 'polypeptide(L)'
;MRVGINGFGRIGRLALRIASTHPDITWHCINEPGSDSTIAAYLYNYDSVHGRATPMATATETALTIGTQQIPYVSQKGIESHDWAGCDIVLECSGKYRTVESLAGFFAAGVKRVIVAAPISKQAINIVMGVNQQRYDVHTHNVVTAASCTTNCLAPIAHLMHQHIGIRHGMITTMHCMTNTQSVVDKPSKDKRRARAASLNMIPTSTGSASTIGLIIPELNGKLDGIAIRVPMVGASLLDCVFEMQRPTTRDEVNALFHHASTQPAWAHIIGYDDVQLVSTDFRSDTRSAVIDASSTMVTAQTQVKVMAWYDNEMGYAHRYVELLDYVMQQEHTKHG
;
A
#
# COMPACT_ATOMS: atom_id res chain seq x y z
N MET A 1 3.07 -21.90 3.38
CA MET A 1 4.32 -21.23 3.74
C MET A 1 4.24 -20.62 5.14
N ARG A 2 5.37 -20.54 5.87
CA ARG A 2 5.42 -19.92 7.19
C ARG A 2 5.75 -18.42 7.05
N VAL A 3 4.82 -17.58 7.51
CA VAL A 3 4.90 -16.12 7.33
C VAL A 3 4.98 -15.43 8.69
N GLY A 4 5.95 -14.55 8.87
CA GLY A 4 6.10 -13.70 10.05
C GLY A 4 5.68 -12.26 9.76
N ILE A 5 5.27 -11.51 10.78
CA ILE A 5 4.95 -10.09 10.69
C ILE A 5 5.87 -9.30 11.63
N ASN A 6 6.61 -8.34 11.09
CA ASN A 6 7.36 -7.38 11.87
C ASN A 6 6.70 -5.99 11.80
N GLY A 7 6.15 -5.55 12.93
CA GLY A 7 5.32 -4.34 13.02
C GLY A 7 3.82 -4.64 12.90
N PHE A 8 3.13 -4.61 14.04
CA PHE A 8 1.70 -4.89 14.11
C PHE A 8 0.87 -3.59 14.22
N GLY A 9 1.30 -2.59 13.45
CA GLY A 9 0.61 -1.31 13.26
C GLY A 9 -0.62 -1.44 12.37
N ARG A 10 -1.06 -0.34 11.75
CA ARG A 10 -2.24 -0.30 10.86
C ARG A 10 -2.17 -1.36 9.76
N ILE A 11 -1.08 -1.35 8.96
CA ILE A 11 -0.93 -2.26 7.81
C ILE A 11 -0.74 -3.71 8.25
N GLY A 12 0.11 -3.99 9.25
CA GLY A 12 0.31 -5.37 9.74
C GLY A 12 -0.99 -6.01 10.24
N ARG A 13 -1.83 -5.25 10.98
CA ARG A 13 -3.13 -5.76 11.43
C ARG A 13 -4.10 -5.98 10.27
N LEU A 14 -4.16 -5.08 9.29
CA LEU A 14 -5.05 -5.24 8.14
C LEU A 14 -4.59 -6.40 7.24
N ALA A 15 -3.29 -6.56 7.00
CA ALA A 15 -2.76 -7.70 6.26
C ALA A 15 -3.14 -9.03 6.94
N LEU A 16 -3.01 -9.09 8.27
CA LEU A 16 -3.43 -10.29 9.01
C LEU A 16 -4.95 -10.50 8.95
N ARG A 17 -5.77 -9.44 9.04
CA ARG A 17 -7.24 -9.57 8.90
C ARG A 17 -7.63 -10.14 7.54
N ILE A 18 -7.00 -9.65 6.46
CA ILE A 18 -7.29 -10.07 5.08
C ILE A 18 -6.85 -11.52 4.86
N ALA A 19 -5.67 -11.90 5.36
CA ALA A 19 -5.08 -13.21 5.13
C ALA A 19 -5.25 -14.20 6.28
N SER A 20 -6.07 -13.89 7.31
CA SER A 20 -6.21 -14.73 8.52
C SER A 20 -6.76 -16.14 8.24
N THR A 21 -7.51 -16.30 7.16
CA THR A 21 -8.11 -17.58 6.75
C THR A 21 -7.47 -18.16 5.49
N HIS A 22 -6.33 -17.60 5.05
CA HIS A 22 -5.67 -18.07 3.85
C HIS A 22 -5.11 -19.50 4.03
N PRO A 23 -5.49 -20.48 3.19
CA PRO A 23 -5.20 -21.89 3.44
C PRO A 23 -3.71 -22.23 3.37
N ASP A 24 -2.93 -21.50 2.56
CA ASP A 24 -1.51 -21.77 2.32
C ASP A 24 -0.57 -21.00 3.26
N ILE A 25 -1.13 -20.19 4.18
CA ILE A 25 -0.36 -19.39 5.14
C ILE A 25 -0.46 -20.02 6.54
N THR A 26 0.70 -20.35 7.10
CA THR A 26 0.86 -20.60 8.54
C THR A 26 1.54 -19.38 9.15
N TRP A 27 0.83 -18.68 10.00
CA TRP A 27 1.39 -17.53 10.69
C TRP A 27 2.41 -17.98 11.74
N HIS A 28 3.68 -17.65 11.51
CA HIS A 28 4.78 -18.14 12.33
C HIS A 28 4.98 -17.30 13.60
N CYS A 29 4.99 -15.99 13.47
CA CYS A 29 5.15 -15.07 14.60
C CYS A 29 4.74 -13.63 14.23
N ILE A 30 4.45 -12.84 15.27
CA ILE A 30 4.24 -11.39 15.17
C ILE A 30 5.21 -10.71 16.15
N ASN A 31 5.98 -9.73 15.67
CA ASN A 31 6.78 -8.86 16.51
C ASN A 31 6.25 -7.42 16.48
N GLU A 32 5.92 -6.86 17.65
CA GLU A 32 5.52 -5.45 17.80
C GLU A 32 6.10 -4.86 19.10
N PRO A 33 7.17 -4.06 19.02
CA PRO A 33 7.83 -3.51 20.22
C PRO A 33 6.98 -2.51 21.02
N GLY A 34 5.87 -2.05 20.45
CA GLY A 34 5.05 -0.98 21.02
C GLY A 34 3.89 -1.44 21.91
N SER A 35 3.60 -2.76 21.96
CA SER A 35 2.47 -3.29 22.74
C SER A 35 2.68 -4.72 23.18
N ASP A 36 1.92 -5.14 24.19
CA ASP A 36 1.73 -6.56 24.53
C ASP A 36 0.65 -7.21 23.64
N SER A 37 0.52 -8.51 23.78
CA SER A 37 -0.45 -9.33 23.03
C SER A 37 -1.91 -8.95 23.28
N THR A 38 -2.23 -8.53 24.51
CA THR A 38 -3.61 -8.15 24.90
C THR A 38 -4.04 -6.87 24.18
N ILE A 39 -3.17 -5.84 24.18
CA ILE A 39 -3.40 -4.60 23.43
C ILE A 39 -3.41 -4.87 21.92
N ALA A 40 -2.53 -5.76 21.44
CA ALA A 40 -2.50 -6.16 20.05
C ALA A 40 -3.81 -6.83 19.60
N ALA A 41 -4.36 -7.77 20.39
CA ALA A 41 -5.65 -8.40 20.14
C ALA A 41 -6.80 -7.38 20.16
N TYR A 42 -6.78 -6.47 21.15
CA TYR A 42 -7.79 -5.41 21.22
C TYR A 42 -7.79 -4.53 19.96
N LEU A 43 -6.62 -4.05 19.53
CA LEU A 43 -6.49 -3.22 18.33
C LEU A 43 -6.69 -3.99 17.02
N TYR A 44 -6.51 -5.30 17.00
CA TYR A 44 -6.90 -6.16 15.89
C TYR A 44 -8.42 -6.25 15.81
N ASN A 45 -9.08 -6.47 16.95
CA ASN A 45 -10.52 -6.70 17.03
C ASN A 45 -11.35 -5.44 16.74
N TYR A 46 -10.88 -4.28 17.21
CA TYR A 46 -11.61 -3.03 17.15
C TYR A 46 -10.80 -1.96 16.42
N ASP A 47 -11.32 -1.51 15.30
CA ASP A 47 -10.67 -0.51 14.46
C ASP A 47 -11.63 0.66 14.23
N SER A 48 -11.18 1.88 14.53
CA SER A 48 -12.01 3.09 14.41
C SER A 48 -12.36 3.46 12.97
N VAL A 49 -11.61 2.95 11.99
CA VAL A 49 -11.81 3.21 10.56
C VAL A 49 -12.52 2.04 9.88
N HIS A 50 -12.08 0.80 10.15
CA HIS A 50 -12.52 -0.41 9.45
C HIS A 50 -13.43 -1.32 10.30
N GLY A 51 -13.81 -0.87 11.50
CA GLY A 51 -14.74 -1.61 12.33
C GLY A 51 -14.18 -2.88 12.99
N ARG A 52 -15.06 -3.80 13.34
CA ARG A 52 -14.70 -5.04 14.04
C ARG A 52 -14.12 -6.08 13.11
N ALA A 53 -13.11 -6.82 13.60
CA ALA A 53 -12.55 -7.96 12.89
C ALA A 53 -13.49 -9.18 12.92
N THR A 54 -13.46 -9.97 11.87
CA THR A 54 -14.09 -11.30 11.79
C THR A 54 -13.13 -12.24 11.06
N PRO A 55 -12.65 -13.32 11.70
CA PRO A 55 -12.83 -13.68 13.10
C PRO A 55 -12.11 -12.73 14.08
N MET A 56 -12.58 -12.68 15.32
CA MET A 56 -11.91 -11.93 16.40
C MET A 56 -10.72 -12.72 16.95
N ALA A 57 -9.71 -11.98 17.43
CA ALA A 57 -8.56 -12.56 18.11
C ALA A 57 -8.79 -12.68 19.61
N THR A 58 -8.23 -13.72 20.22
CA THR A 58 -7.98 -13.80 21.67
C THR A 58 -6.48 -13.74 21.94
N ALA A 59 -6.07 -13.41 23.15
CA ALA A 59 -4.67 -13.31 23.53
C ALA A 59 -4.34 -14.13 24.77
N THR A 60 -3.14 -14.69 24.78
CA THR A 60 -2.39 -15.09 25.99
C THR A 60 -1.20 -14.15 26.14
N GLU A 61 -0.39 -14.29 27.19
CA GLU A 61 0.82 -13.47 27.38
C GLU A 61 1.79 -13.52 26.17
N THR A 62 1.83 -14.64 25.47
CA THR A 62 2.85 -14.91 24.45
C THR A 62 2.27 -15.20 23.05
N ALA A 63 0.98 -15.10 22.86
CA ALA A 63 0.36 -15.45 21.57
C ALA A 63 -0.96 -14.74 21.32
N LEU A 64 -1.30 -14.58 20.04
CA LEU A 64 -2.65 -14.29 19.55
C LEU A 64 -3.26 -15.57 18.97
N THR A 65 -4.55 -15.78 19.20
CA THR A 65 -5.32 -16.85 18.53
C THR A 65 -6.38 -16.23 17.66
N ILE A 66 -6.38 -16.57 16.35
CA ILE A 66 -7.35 -16.11 15.37
C ILE A 66 -7.89 -17.34 14.64
N GLY A 67 -9.19 -17.59 14.75
CA GLY A 67 -9.75 -18.84 14.27
C GLY A 67 -9.09 -20.04 14.96
N THR A 68 -8.47 -20.92 14.19
CA THR A 68 -7.76 -22.11 14.68
C THR A 68 -6.23 -21.90 14.81
N GLN A 69 -5.70 -20.76 14.37
CA GLN A 69 -4.27 -20.50 14.40
C GLN A 69 -3.85 -19.76 15.68
N GLN A 70 -2.94 -20.34 16.44
CA GLN A 70 -2.25 -19.69 17.53
C GLN A 70 -0.92 -19.14 17.03
N ILE A 71 -0.74 -17.82 17.09
CA ILE A 71 0.39 -17.09 16.51
C ILE A 71 1.26 -16.57 17.66
N PRO A 72 2.51 -17.01 17.80
CA PRO A 72 3.46 -16.45 18.77
C PRO A 72 3.57 -14.93 18.61
N TYR A 73 3.56 -14.23 19.75
CA TYR A 73 3.64 -12.78 19.79
C TYR A 73 4.79 -12.35 20.69
N VAL A 74 5.64 -11.46 20.17
CA VAL A 74 6.77 -10.92 20.90
C VAL A 74 6.80 -9.39 20.81
N SER A 75 7.36 -8.75 21.83
CA SER A 75 7.53 -7.30 21.92
C SER A 75 9.02 -6.96 22.05
N GLN A 76 9.77 -7.09 20.97
CA GLN A 76 11.22 -6.92 20.97
C GLN A 76 11.66 -5.81 20.01
N LYS A 77 12.62 -5.00 20.47
CA LYS A 77 13.24 -3.95 19.65
C LYS A 77 14.37 -4.56 18.82
N GLY A 78 14.40 -4.23 17.53
CA GLY A 78 15.39 -4.76 16.60
C GLY A 78 14.99 -6.12 16.03
N ILE A 79 15.38 -6.37 14.77
CA ILE A 79 15.09 -7.64 14.10
C ILE A 79 16.03 -8.75 14.53
N GLU A 80 17.21 -8.40 15.05
CA GLU A 80 18.22 -9.33 15.54
C GLU A 80 17.87 -9.91 16.92
N SER A 81 16.98 -9.26 17.64
CA SER A 81 16.59 -9.66 19.01
C SER A 81 15.48 -10.70 19.06
N HIS A 82 14.93 -11.09 17.91
CA HIS A 82 13.89 -12.10 17.77
C HIS A 82 14.35 -13.23 16.85
N ASP A 83 14.01 -14.45 17.21
CA ASP A 83 14.28 -15.61 16.38
C ASP A 83 13.25 -15.68 15.23
N TRP A 84 13.72 -15.40 14.03
CA TRP A 84 12.98 -15.56 12.78
C TRP A 84 13.23 -16.92 12.12
N ALA A 85 14.00 -17.80 12.75
CA ALA A 85 14.29 -19.12 12.21
C ALA A 85 12.99 -19.89 11.98
N GLY A 86 12.87 -20.41 10.77
CA GLY A 86 11.65 -21.09 10.37
C GLY A 86 10.62 -20.23 9.67
N CYS A 87 10.75 -18.91 9.58
CA CYS A 87 9.96 -18.11 8.64
C CYS A 87 10.48 -18.31 7.21
N ASP A 88 9.57 -18.54 6.28
CA ASP A 88 9.89 -18.51 4.86
C ASP A 88 9.86 -17.05 4.34
N ILE A 89 8.84 -16.30 4.75
CA ILE A 89 8.60 -14.92 4.33
C ILE A 89 8.34 -14.05 5.56
N VAL A 90 8.89 -12.82 5.58
CA VAL A 90 8.54 -11.81 6.57
C VAL A 90 7.84 -10.64 5.90
N LEU A 91 6.70 -10.25 6.45
CA LEU A 91 5.99 -9.01 6.14
C LEU A 91 6.57 -7.90 7.03
N GLU A 92 7.36 -7.00 6.44
CA GLU A 92 7.95 -5.85 7.14
C GLU A 92 6.98 -4.67 7.12
N CYS A 93 6.25 -4.48 8.20
CA CYS A 93 5.19 -3.47 8.37
C CYS A 93 5.53 -2.40 9.41
N SER A 94 6.75 -2.42 10.00
CA SER A 94 7.15 -1.48 11.06
C SER A 94 7.39 -0.05 10.55
N GLY A 95 7.67 0.08 9.25
CA GLY A 95 8.05 1.34 8.62
C GLY A 95 9.42 1.87 9.02
N LYS A 96 10.24 1.07 9.73
CA LYS A 96 11.59 1.45 10.18
C LYS A 96 12.67 1.00 9.20
N TYR A 97 12.58 -0.20 8.68
CA TYR A 97 13.59 -0.83 7.83
C TYR A 97 13.30 -0.52 6.36
N ARG A 98 14.01 0.46 5.79
CA ARG A 98 13.75 1.01 4.45
C ARG A 98 14.94 0.93 3.51
N THR A 99 15.93 0.12 3.83
CA THR A 99 17.06 -0.21 2.97
C THR A 99 17.31 -1.71 3.06
N VAL A 100 17.89 -2.29 2.00
CA VAL A 100 18.19 -3.73 1.96
C VAL A 100 19.15 -4.11 3.07
N GLU A 101 20.14 -3.26 3.36
CA GLU A 101 21.12 -3.48 4.43
C GLU A 101 20.46 -3.56 5.82
N SER A 102 19.41 -2.74 6.04
CA SER A 102 18.68 -2.74 7.31
C SER A 102 17.86 -4.02 7.55
N LEU A 103 17.65 -4.83 6.52
CA LEU A 103 16.91 -6.09 6.58
C LEU A 103 17.81 -7.33 6.79
N ALA A 104 19.13 -7.14 6.88
CA ALA A 104 20.11 -8.24 6.92
C ALA A 104 19.86 -9.24 8.06
N GLY A 105 19.32 -8.80 9.19
CA GLY A 105 19.00 -9.67 10.33
C GLY A 105 17.97 -10.75 10.01
N PHE A 106 16.99 -10.47 9.13
CA PHE A 106 16.03 -11.48 8.68
C PHE A 106 16.74 -12.59 7.87
N PHE A 107 17.61 -12.20 6.95
CA PHE A 107 18.34 -13.17 6.12
C PHE A 107 19.35 -13.98 6.92
N ALA A 108 20.00 -13.36 7.92
CA ALA A 108 20.89 -14.05 8.85
C ALA A 108 20.14 -15.12 9.68
N ALA A 109 18.87 -14.94 9.95
CA ALA A 109 18.01 -15.91 10.62
C ALA A 109 17.42 -16.97 9.66
N GLY A 110 17.75 -16.93 8.36
CA GLY A 110 17.31 -17.92 7.37
C GLY A 110 16.01 -17.58 6.65
N VAL A 111 15.45 -16.39 6.82
CA VAL A 111 14.28 -15.91 6.05
C VAL A 111 14.64 -15.83 4.58
N LYS A 112 13.79 -16.37 3.71
CA LYS A 112 14.06 -16.41 2.26
C LYS A 112 13.66 -15.11 1.56
N ARG A 113 12.55 -14.52 1.98
CA ARG A 113 11.97 -13.30 1.37
C ARG A 113 11.50 -12.32 2.43
N VAL A 114 11.70 -11.03 2.14
CA VAL A 114 11.11 -9.95 2.93
C VAL A 114 10.24 -9.08 2.01
N ILE A 115 8.97 -8.95 2.34
CA ILE A 115 8.04 -8.07 1.64
C ILE A 115 7.84 -6.81 2.50
N VAL A 116 8.23 -5.65 1.97
CA VAL A 116 8.28 -4.39 2.72
C VAL A 116 7.07 -3.52 2.38
N ALA A 117 6.36 -3.08 3.42
CA ALA A 117 5.21 -2.16 3.29
C ALA A 117 5.65 -0.69 3.14
N ALA A 118 6.69 -0.44 2.35
CA ALA A 118 7.20 0.90 2.03
C ALA A 118 8.11 0.81 0.79
N PRO A 119 8.22 1.88 -0.03
CA PRO A 119 9.14 1.85 -1.16
C PRO A 119 10.61 1.83 -0.71
N ILE A 120 11.43 1.09 -1.45
CA ILE A 120 12.89 1.07 -1.33
C ILE A 120 13.47 1.41 -2.70
N SER A 121 14.25 2.48 -2.79
CA SER A 121 14.72 3.03 -4.07
C SER A 121 15.91 2.28 -4.68
N LYS A 122 16.64 1.50 -3.89
CA LYS A 122 17.86 0.81 -4.34
C LYS A 122 17.84 -0.66 -3.91
N GLN A 123 18.32 -1.54 -4.78
CA GLN A 123 18.56 -2.97 -4.53
C GLN A 123 17.31 -3.78 -4.14
N ALA A 124 16.11 -3.22 -4.28
CA ALA A 124 14.85 -3.92 -4.08
C ALA A 124 13.93 -3.70 -5.29
N ILE A 125 13.08 -4.67 -5.57
CA ILE A 125 12.06 -4.50 -6.59
C ILE A 125 10.80 -3.92 -5.96
N ASN A 126 10.27 -2.85 -6.55
CA ASN A 126 9.01 -2.24 -6.17
C ASN A 126 7.92 -2.77 -7.11
N ILE A 127 6.91 -3.41 -6.55
CA ILE A 127 5.81 -4.03 -7.29
C ILE A 127 4.51 -3.31 -6.98
N VAL A 128 3.77 -3.02 -8.03
CA VAL A 128 2.36 -2.64 -7.99
C VAL A 128 1.58 -3.69 -8.75
N MET A 129 0.71 -4.40 -8.04
CA MET A 129 -0.11 -5.47 -8.63
C MET A 129 -0.99 -4.92 -9.75
N GLY A 130 -1.07 -5.67 -10.85
CA GLY A 130 -1.74 -5.26 -12.10
C GLY A 130 -0.85 -4.47 -13.05
N VAL A 131 0.29 -3.92 -12.59
CA VAL A 131 1.14 -3.05 -13.43
C VAL A 131 2.47 -3.71 -13.78
N ASN A 132 3.23 -4.21 -12.80
CA ASN A 132 4.59 -4.70 -13.06
C ASN A 132 4.98 -5.95 -12.28
N GLN A 133 4.04 -6.72 -11.74
CA GLN A 133 4.35 -7.93 -10.94
C GLN A 133 5.16 -8.96 -11.74
N GLN A 134 5.01 -9.00 -13.06
CA GLN A 134 5.77 -9.89 -13.95
C GLN A 134 7.29 -9.62 -13.96
N ARG A 135 7.73 -8.47 -13.40
CA ARG A 135 9.16 -8.15 -13.24
C ARG A 135 9.78 -8.82 -12.00
N TYR A 136 8.96 -9.42 -11.14
CA TYR A 136 9.49 -10.18 -10.01
C TYR A 136 10.17 -11.45 -10.53
N ASP A 137 11.40 -11.65 -10.10
CA ASP A 137 12.18 -12.86 -10.36
C ASP A 137 12.54 -13.51 -9.02
N VAL A 138 12.02 -14.70 -8.80
CA VAL A 138 12.22 -15.50 -7.58
C VAL A 138 13.68 -15.90 -7.35
N HIS A 139 14.53 -15.85 -8.36
CA HIS A 139 15.94 -16.23 -8.24
C HIS A 139 16.82 -15.07 -7.78
N THR A 140 16.41 -13.83 -8.04
CA THR A 140 17.23 -12.63 -7.83
C THR A 140 16.69 -11.67 -6.79
N HIS A 141 15.35 -11.62 -6.58
CA HIS A 141 14.70 -10.62 -5.73
C HIS A 141 14.35 -11.18 -4.35
N ASN A 142 15.26 -11.02 -3.38
CA ASN A 142 15.00 -11.42 -1.98
C ASN A 142 14.22 -10.35 -1.20
N VAL A 143 14.33 -9.09 -1.61
CA VAL A 143 13.57 -7.97 -1.05
C VAL A 143 12.58 -7.44 -2.09
N VAL A 144 11.31 -7.50 -1.75
CA VAL A 144 10.20 -7.03 -2.59
C VAL A 144 9.45 -5.95 -1.81
N THR A 145 8.98 -4.91 -2.49
CA THR A 145 8.16 -3.89 -1.84
C THR A 145 6.82 -3.74 -2.53
N ALA A 146 5.77 -3.44 -1.77
CA ALA A 146 4.47 -3.04 -2.31
C ALA A 146 4.40 -1.53 -2.60
N ALA A 147 5.55 -0.85 -2.75
CA ALA A 147 5.62 0.60 -2.93
C ALA A 147 4.85 1.37 -1.83
N SER A 148 4.11 2.43 -2.18
CA SER A 148 3.27 3.20 -1.25
C SER A 148 1.79 3.14 -1.65
N CYS A 149 0.90 3.49 -0.73
CA CYS A 149 -0.54 3.53 -1.00
C CYS A 149 -0.88 4.48 -2.17
N THR A 150 -0.27 5.67 -2.19
CA THR A 150 -0.46 6.64 -3.28
C THR A 150 0.14 6.13 -4.60
N THR A 151 1.27 5.40 -4.57
CA THR A 151 1.84 4.77 -5.77
C THR A 151 0.91 3.67 -6.29
N ASN A 152 0.28 2.90 -5.42
CA ASN A 152 -0.71 1.89 -5.82
C ASN A 152 -1.97 2.49 -6.46
N CYS A 153 -2.36 3.71 -6.08
CA CYS A 153 -3.42 4.44 -6.77
C CYS A 153 -2.93 5.03 -8.11
N LEU A 154 -1.78 5.69 -8.12
CA LEU A 154 -1.25 6.39 -9.29
C LEU A 154 -0.83 5.45 -10.43
N ALA A 155 -0.13 4.35 -10.12
CA ALA A 155 0.50 3.52 -11.14
C ALA A 155 -0.50 2.86 -12.10
N PRO A 156 -1.64 2.29 -11.66
CA PRO A 156 -2.65 1.77 -12.57
C PRO A 156 -3.24 2.85 -13.50
N ILE A 157 -3.50 4.05 -12.96
CA ILE A 157 -4.00 5.19 -13.74
C ILE A 157 -2.97 5.60 -14.80
N ALA A 158 -1.73 5.83 -14.37
CA ALA A 158 -0.65 6.24 -15.25
C ALA A 158 -0.34 5.17 -16.32
N HIS A 159 -0.39 3.89 -15.95
CA HIS A 159 -0.18 2.77 -16.86
C HIS A 159 -1.22 2.76 -17.99
N LEU A 160 -2.50 2.78 -17.65
CA LEU A 160 -3.58 2.79 -18.64
C LEU A 160 -3.53 4.04 -19.52
N MET A 161 -3.37 5.23 -18.93
CA MET A 161 -3.26 6.48 -19.69
C MET A 161 -2.04 6.49 -20.61
N HIS A 162 -0.89 5.99 -20.12
CA HIS A 162 0.34 5.98 -20.92
C HIS A 162 0.27 4.98 -22.08
N GLN A 163 -0.28 3.80 -21.86
CA GLN A 163 -0.40 2.77 -22.89
C GLN A 163 -1.39 3.17 -23.99
N HIS A 164 -2.50 3.81 -23.67
CA HIS A 164 -3.57 4.06 -24.62
C HIS A 164 -3.50 5.44 -25.29
N ILE A 165 -2.98 6.46 -24.58
CA ILE A 165 -2.98 7.84 -25.08
C ILE A 165 -1.54 8.39 -25.12
N GLY A 166 -0.68 7.95 -24.21
CA GLY A 166 0.69 8.42 -24.05
C GLY A 166 0.78 9.64 -23.12
N ILE A 167 1.58 9.55 -22.04
CA ILE A 167 1.85 10.66 -21.13
C ILE A 167 3.20 11.28 -21.52
N ARG A 168 3.23 12.60 -21.76
CA ARG A 168 4.48 13.38 -21.93
C ARG A 168 5.09 13.69 -20.57
N HIS A 169 4.32 14.31 -19.70
CA HIS A 169 4.66 14.67 -18.32
C HIS A 169 3.37 14.96 -17.53
N GLY A 170 3.50 15.17 -16.23
CA GLY A 170 2.35 15.49 -15.40
C GLY A 170 2.72 15.91 -13.99
N MET A 171 1.72 16.46 -13.30
CA MET A 171 1.78 16.82 -11.89
C MET A 171 0.68 16.09 -11.12
N ILE A 172 1.00 15.62 -9.94
CA ILE A 172 0.01 14.98 -9.07
C ILE A 172 -0.09 15.69 -7.72
N THR A 173 -1.31 15.80 -7.23
CA THR A 173 -1.59 16.24 -5.88
C THR A 173 -2.45 15.20 -5.18
N THR A 174 -2.02 14.70 -4.03
CA THR A 174 -2.88 13.84 -3.22
C THR A 174 -3.39 14.58 -2.00
N MET A 175 -4.71 14.74 -1.89
CA MET A 175 -5.41 15.09 -0.65
C MET A 175 -5.44 13.83 0.20
N HIS A 176 -4.46 13.72 1.10
CA HIS A 176 -4.19 12.48 1.82
C HIS A 176 -4.67 12.56 3.27
N CYS A 177 -5.39 11.55 3.72
CA CYS A 177 -5.81 11.48 5.11
C CYS A 177 -4.62 11.47 6.09
N MET A 178 -4.91 11.74 7.37
CA MET A 178 -3.92 11.70 8.45
C MET A 178 -3.30 10.31 8.57
N THR A 179 -2.03 10.28 8.97
CA THR A 179 -1.32 9.04 9.31
C THR A 179 -0.54 9.23 10.61
N ASN A 180 -0.08 8.12 11.20
CA ASN A 180 0.72 8.12 12.44
C ASN A 180 2.05 8.90 12.35
N THR A 181 2.44 9.36 11.15
CA THR A 181 3.61 10.25 10.99
C THR A 181 3.33 11.71 11.35
N GLN A 182 2.08 12.05 11.65
CA GLN A 182 1.64 13.37 12.04
C GLN A 182 1.32 13.42 13.54
N SER A 183 1.31 14.63 14.10
CA SER A 183 1.01 14.86 15.52
C SER A 183 -0.44 15.26 15.70
N VAL A 184 -1.08 14.80 16.77
CA VAL A 184 -2.45 15.22 17.14
C VAL A 184 -2.47 16.70 17.49
N VAL A 185 -1.50 17.14 18.30
CA VAL A 185 -1.22 18.56 18.66
C VAL A 185 0.22 18.89 18.27
N ASP A 186 0.57 20.19 18.28
CA ASP A 186 1.90 20.66 17.89
C ASP A 186 3.00 19.93 18.66
N LYS A 187 3.98 19.37 17.93
CA LYS A 187 5.08 18.55 18.47
C LYS A 187 6.35 18.76 17.64
N PRO A 188 7.55 18.79 18.24
CA PRO A 188 8.79 18.90 17.48
C PRO A 188 8.91 17.84 16.39
N SER A 189 9.23 18.27 15.18
CA SER A 189 9.47 17.42 14.02
C SER A 189 10.53 18.07 13.11
N LYS A 190 11.29 17.25 12.36
CA LYS A 190 12.22 17.73 11.33
C LYS A 190 11.51 18.50 10.21
N ASP A 191 10.31 18.07 9.84
CA ASP A 191 9.43 18.78 8.92
C ASP A 191 8.58 19.75 9.75
N LYS A 192 8.79 21.06 9.56
CA LYS A 192 8.08 22.12 10.30
C LYS A 192 6.57 22.06 10.11
N ARG A 193 6.08 21.67 8.92
CA ARG A 193 4.65 21.57 8.64
C ARG A 193 4.04 20.34 9.34
N ARG A 194 4.74 19.20 9.35
CA ARG A 194 4.31 17.99 10.08
C ARG A 194 4.42 18.12 11.60
N ALA A 195 5.09 19.17 12.11
CA ALA A 195 5.11 19.49 13.52
C ALA A 195 3.77 20.04 14.03
N ARG A 196 2.89 20.48 13.13
CA ARG A 196 1.61 21.12 13.45
C ARG A 196 0.49 20.10 13.59
N ALA A 197 -0.53 20.48 14.38
CA ALA A 197 -1.70 19.64 14.67
C ALA A 197 -2.41 19.16 13.41
N ALA A 198 -2.49 17.84 13.23
CA ALA A 198 -3.03 17.21 12.03
C ALA A 198 -4.53 17.38 11.90
N SER A 199 -5.25 17.44 13.03
CA SER A 199 -6.72 17.55 13.07
C SER A 199 -7.26 18.95 12.75
N LEU A 200 -6.38 19.96 12.71
CA LEU A 200 -6.77 21.37 12.53
C LEU A 200 -6.23 21.99 11.24
N ASN A 201 -5.35 21.32 10.53
CA ASN A 201 -4.59 21.94 9.44
C ASN A 201 -4.59 21.08 8.17
N MET A 202 -4.67 21.75 7.02
CA MET A 202 -4.18 21.21 5.76
C MET A 202 -2.66 21.38 5.71
N ILE A 203 -1.93 20.28 5.49
CA ILE A 203 -0.47 20.26 5.61
C ILE A 203 0.16 19.85 4.28
N PRO A 204 0.63 20.79 3.44
CA PRO A 204 1.43 20.45 2.27
C PRO A 204 2.75 19.82 2.70
N THR A 205 3.08 18.68 2.09
CA THR A 205 4.30 17.92 2.41
C THR A 205 4.75 17.11 1.19
N SER A 206 6.00 16.69 1.17
CA SER A 206 6.52 15.87 0.10
C SER A 206 5.82 14.51 0.03
N THR A 207 5.73 13.99 -1.19
CA THR A 207 5.39 12.59 -1.47
C THR A 207 6.44 11.99 -2.38
N GLY A 208 6.87 10.76 -2.08
CA GLY A 208 7.76 10.02 -2.97
C GLY A 208 7.05 9.29 -4.12
N SER A 209 5.71 9.39 -4.18
CA SER A 209 4.93 8.54 -5.10
C SER A 209 5.17 8.88 -6.56
N ALA A 210 5.33 10.16 -6.90
CA ALA A 210 5.62 10.58 -8.26
C ALA A 210 7.04 10.13 -8.72
N SER A 211 8.04 10.28 -7.86
CA SER A 211 9.41 9.83 -8.18
C SER A 211 9.53 8.29 -8.21
N THR A 212 8.74 7.60 -7.40
CA THR A 212 8.71 6.13 -7.37
C THR A 212 8.08 5.55 -8.64
N ILE A 213 7.24 6.31 -9.36
CA ILE A 213 6.56 5.82 -10.57
C ILE A 213 7.56 5.33 -11.63
N GLY A 214 8.71 5.96 -11.75
CA GLY A 214 9.77 5.54 -12.68
C GLY A 214 10.40 4.19 -12.34
N LEU A 215 10.28 3.70 -11.09
CA LEU A 215 10.69 2.35 -10.71
C LEU A 215 9.65 1.30 -11.15
N ILE A 216 8.39 1.70 -11.29
CA ILE A 216 7.26 0.85 -11.66
C ILE A 216 7.06 0.87 -13.18
N ILE A 217 7.04 2.06 -13.79
CA ILE A 217 6.87 2.33 -15.22
C ILE A 217 8.09 3.13 -15.70
N PRO A 218 9.14 2.47 -16.18
CA PRO A 218 10.41 3.13 -16.54
C PRO A 218 10.26 4.25 -17.57
N GLU A 219 9.30 4.15 -18.46
CA GLU A 219 9.01 5.13 -19.51
C GLU A 219 8.54 6.48 -18.95
N LEU A 220 8.05 6.49 -17.71
CA LEU A 220 7.61 7.68 -16.98
C LEU A 220 8.67 8.22 -16.01
N ASN A 221 9.89 7.68 -16.02
CA ASN A 221 10.96 8.18 -15.16
C ASN A 221 11.28 9.65 -15.43
N GLY A 222 11.22 10.48 -14.38
CA GLY A 222 11.44 11.93 -14.47
C GLY A 222 10.33 12.75 -15.15
N LYS A 223 9.23 12.11 -15.57
CA LYS A 223 8.12 12.79 -16.24
C LYS A 223 6.98 13.20 -15.30
N LEU A 224 6.92 12.63 -14.11
CA LEU A 224 5.90 12.96 -13.11
C LEU A 224 6.54 13.54 -11.86
N ASP A 225 5.94 14.60 -11.32
CA ASP A 225 6.28 15.16 -10.00
C ASP A 225 5.01 15.46 -9.21
N GLY A 226 5.11 15.69 -7.91
CA GLY A 226 3.91 15.91 -7.13
C GLY A 226 4.11 16.21 -5.65
N ILE A 227 2.99 16.53 -5.01
CA ILE A 227 2.91 16.92 -3.61
C ILE A 227 1.76 16.21 -2.91
N ALA A 228 1.88 16.01 -1.60
CA ALA A 228 0.77 15.60 -0.75
C ALA A 228 0.26 16.80 0.05
N ILE A 229 -1.05 16.90 0.18
CA ILE A 229 -1.73 17.80 1.13
C ILE A 229 -2.42 16.90 2.15
N ARG A 230 -1.89 16.86 3.38
CA ARG A 230 -2.57 16.15 4.47
C ARG A 230 -3.80 16.93 4.90
N VAL A 231 -4.92 16.24 5.01
CA VAL A 231 -6.21 16.81 5.41
C VAL A 231 -6.68 16.18 6.73
N PRO A 232 -7.48 16.89 7.55
CA PRO A 232 -7.93 16.42 8.87
C PRO A 232 -9.05 15.37 8.75
N MET A 233 -8.74 14.25 8.08
CA MET A 233 -9.64 13.13 7.84
C MET A 233 -8.95 11.80 8.17
N VAL A 234 -9.74 10.80 8.52
CA VAL A 234 -9.27 9.43 8.76
C VAL A 234 -9.92 8.49 7.73
N GLY A 235 -9.12 7.93 6.84
CA GLY A 235 -9.59 7.00 5.80
C GLY A 235 -10.14 7.67 4.54
N ALA A 236 -9.84 7.07 3.43
CA ALA A 236 -10.01 7.49 2.05
C ALA A 236 -9.32 8.81 1.68
N SER A 237 -8.47 8.74 0.73
CA SER A 237 -7.71 9.84 0.15
C SER A 237 -8.13 10.09 -1.29
N LEU A 238 -7.86 11.27 -1.82
CA LEU A 238 -8.16 11.63 -3.20
C LEU A 238 -6.86 11.99 -3.93
N LEU A 239 -6.63 11.37 -5.07
CA LEU A 239 -5.53 11.68 -5.98
C LEU A 239 -6.04 12.56 -7.11
N ASP A 240 -5.38 13.68 -7.36
CA ASP A 240 -5.57 14.57 -8.50
C ASP A 240 -4.36 14.45 -9.42
N CYS A 241 -4.58 13.89 -10.61
CA CYS A 241 -3.57 13.73 -11.65
C CYS A 241 -3.85 14.71 -12.79
N VAL A 242 -2.87 15.52 -13.13
CA VAL A 242 -2.89 16.36 -14.33
C VAL A 242 -1.78 15.91 -15.26
N PHE A 243 -2.15 15.40 -16.44
CA PHE A 243 -1.22 14.89 -17.43
C PHE A 243 -1.28 15.71 -18.72
N GLU A 244 -0.13 15.98 -19.32
CA GLU A 244 -0.02 16.38 -20.71
C GLU A 244 0.15 15.13 -21.58
N MET A 245 -0.80 14.91 -22.48
CA MET A 245 -0.88 13.72 -23.32
C MET A 245 -0.08 13.88 -24.61
N GLN A 246 0.34 12.75 -25.18
CA GLN A 246 1.12 12.74 -26.44
C GLN A 246 0.22 13.00 -27.68
N ARG A 247 -1.07 12.65 -27.61
CA ARG A 247 -2.04 12.89 -28.66
C ARG A 247 -3.31 13.53 -28.09
N PRO A 248 -4.12 14.18 -28.96
CA PRO A 248 -5.45 14.63 -28.59
C PRO A 248 -6.33 13.53 -28.03
N THR A 249 -7.17 13.88 -27.07
CA THR A 249 -8.17 12.99 -26.46
C THR A 249 -9.38 13.80 -25.99
N THR A 250 -10.42 13.10 -25.55
CA THR A 250 -11.64 13.69 -25.02
C THR A 250 -11.95 13.14 -23.63
N ARG A 251 -12.81 13.83 -22.89
CA ARG A 251 -13.35 13.34 -21.62
C ARG A 251 -13.99 11.96 -21.75
N ASP A 252 -14.79 11.78 -22.81
CA ASP A 252 -15.52 10.54 -23.02
C ASP A 252 -14.57 9.37 -23.33
N GLU A 253 -13.52 9.61 -24.10
CA GLU A 253 -12.48 8.59 -24.37
C GLU A 253 -11.76 8.18 -23.08
N VAL A 254 -11.35 9.15 -22.24
CA VAL A 254 -10.68 8.88 -20.95
C VAL A 254 -11.62 8.12 -20.01
N ASN A 255 -12.87 8.54 -19.90
CA ASN A 255 -13.84 7.85 -19.05
C ASN A 255 -14.16 6.44 -19.56
N ALA A 256 -14.32 6.26 -20.87
CA ALA A 256 -14.55 4.96 -21.49
C ALA A 256 -13.38 3.99 -21.24
N LEU A 257 -12.13 4.48 -21.29
CA LEU A 257 -10.94 3.68 -20.97
C LEU A 257 -11.03 3.11 -19.55
N PHE A 258 -11.30 3.95 -18.54
CA PHE A 258 -11.36 3.51 -17.15
C PHE A 258 -12.62 2.68 -16.85
N HIS A 259 -13.76 3.02 -17.43
CA HIS A 259 -14.97 2.21 -17.32
C HIS A 259 -14.74 0.81 -17.89
N HIS A 260 -14.12 0.71 -19.07
CA HIS A 260 -13.77 -0.59 -19.65
C HIS A 260 -12.82 -1.36 -18.71
N ALA A 261 -11.75 -0.74 -18.24
CA ALA A 261 -10.81 -1.39 -17.31
C ALA A 261 -11.53 -1.92 -16.05
N SER A 262 -12.42 -1.13 -15.44
CA SER A 262 -13.13 -1.50 -14.20
C SER A 262 -14.03 -2.74 -14.37
N THR A 263 -14.36 -3.13 -15.59
CA THR A 263 -15.19 -4.33 -15.90
C THR A 263 -14.36 -5.54 -16.31
N GLN A 264 -13.05 -5.38 -16.57
CA GLN A 264 -12.19 -6.50 -16.95
C GLN A 264 -11.71 -7.30 -15.74
N PRO A 265 -11.74 -8.66 -15.78
CA PRO A 265 -11.30 -9.48 -14.64
C PRO A 265 -9.90 -9.15 -14.13
N ALA A 266 -8.98 -8.78 -15.02
CA ALA A 266 -7.61 -8.43 -14.66
C ALA A 266 -7.50 -7.09 -13.90
N TRP A 267 -8.48 -6.20 -14.01
CA TRP A 267 -8.43 -4.84 -13.48
C TRP A 267 -9.54 -4.52 -12.47
N ALA A 268 -10.66 -5.26 -12.47
CA ALA A 268 -11.85 -4.94 -11.68
C ALA A 268 -11.59 -4.89 -10.15
N HIS A 269 -10.59 -5.62 -9.66
CA HIS A 269 -10.16 -5.59 -8.26
C HIS A 269 -9.12 -4.49 -7.97
N ILE A 270 -8.64 -3.79 -8.99
CA ILE A 270 -7.62 -2.73 -8.91
C ILE A 270 -8.24 -1.37 -9.22
N ILE A 271 -9.00 -1.27 -10.31
CA ILE A 271 -9.62 -0.04 -10.79
C ILE A 271 -11.14 -0.12 -10.61
N GLY A 272 -11.69 0.87 -9.92
CA GLY A 272 -13.12 1.15 -9.90
C GLY A 272 -13.48 2.37 -10.74
N TYR A 273 -14.76 2.54 -10.98
CA TYR A 273 -15.32 3.65 -11.73
C TYR A 273 -16.57 4.15 -11.02
N ASP A 274 -16.61 5.45 -10.69
CA ASP A 274 -17.73 6.11 -10.03
C ASP A 274 -18.26 7.25 -10.91
N ASP A 275 -19.55 7.22 -11.20
CA ASP A 275 -20.31 8.27 -11.89
C ASP A 275 -21.46 8.82 -11.05
N VAL A 276 -21.55 8.40 -9.77
CA VAL A 276 -22.63 8.77 -8.83
C VAL A 276 -22.30 10.06 -8.03
N GLN A 277 -21.06 10.57 -8.13
CA GLN A 277 -20.58 11.76 -7.40
C GLN A 277 -20.51 11.53 -5.88
N LEU A 278 -19.88 10.45 -5.48
CA LEU A 278 -19.66 10.09 -4.08
C LEU A 278 -18.56 10.92 -3.42
N VAL A 279 -18.41 10.78 -2.10
CA VAL A 279 -17.43 11.50 -1.29
C VAL A 279 -16.55 10.55 -0.49
N SER A 280 -15.51 11.06 0.15
CA SER A 280 -14.47 10.25 0.82
C SER A 280 -14.97 9.18 1.77
N THR A 281 -16.09 9.41 2.48
CA THR A 281 -16.65 8.42 3.43
C THR A 281 -17.19 7.17 2.76
N ASP A 282 -17.61 7.28 1.51
CA ASP A 282 -18.18 6.17 0.74
C ASP A 282 -17.10 5.20 0.24
N PHE A 283 -15.83 5.66 0.20
CA PHE A 283 -14.68 4.85 -0.22
C PHE A 283 -13.87 4.28 0.94
N ARG A 284 -14.34 4.42 2.19
CA ARG A 284 -13.72 3.73 3.33
C ARG A 284 -13.89 2.23 3.21
N SER A 285 -12.81 1.52 3.47
CA SER A 285 -12.72 0.07 3.32
C SER A 285 -12.89 -0.43 1.88
N ASP A 286 -12.80 0.45 0.88
CA ASP A 286 -12.71 0.00 -0.51
C ASP A 286 -11.40 -0.76 -0.71
N THR A 287 -11.51 -1.94 -1.30
CA THR A 287 -10.37 -2.86 -1.49
C THR A 287 -9.59 -2.58 -2.77
N ARG A 288 -10.11 -1.74 -3.66
CA ARG A 288 -9.48 -1.37 -4.93
C ARG A 288 -8.37 -0.35 -4.70
N SER A 289 -7.42 -0.33 -5.62
CA SER A 289 -6.28 0.60 -5.57
C SER A 289 -6.66 2.02 -5.95
N ALA A 290 -7.59 2.18 -6.89
CA ALA A 290 -8.08 3.46 -7.37
C ALA A 290 -9.52 3.34 -7.86
N VAL A 291 -10.39 4.27 -7.45
CA VAL A 291 -11.75 4.41 -7.98
C VAL A 291 -11.82 5.76 -8.69
N ILE A 292 -11.96 5.72 -10.00
CA ILE A 292 -11.99 6.93 -10.84
C ILE A 292 -13.27 7.70 -10.59
N ASP A 293 -13.15 8.98 -10.23
CA ASP A 293 -14.26 9.93 -10.20
C ASP A 293 -14.50 10.47 -11.61
N ALA A 294 -15.38 9.80 -12.35
CA ALA A 294 -15.63 10.09 -13.75
C ALA A 294 -16.26 11.47 -13.97
N SER A 295 -17.00 11.95 -12.98
CA SER A 295 -17.65 13.27 -13.05
C SER A 295 -16.63 14.40 -13.04
N SER A 296 -15.48 14.20 -12.38
CA SER A 296 -14.38 15.14 -12.24
C SER A 296 -13.33 15.07 -13.36
N THR A 297 -13.47 14.16 -14.33
CA THR A 297 -12.57 14.11 -15.49
C THR A 297 -12.69 15.37 -16.33
N MET A 298 -11.57 16.01 -16.65
CA MET A 298 -11.50 17.22 -17.49
C MET A 298 -10.46 17.08 -18.57
N VAL A 299 -10.75 17.65 -19.74
CA VAL A 299 -9.79 17.76 -20.85
C VAL A 299 -9.79 19.19 -21.36
N THR A 300 -8.60 19.80 -21.37
CA THR A 300 -8.40 21.17 -21.87
C THR A 300 -7.39 21.13 -23.01
N ALA A 301 -7.58 21.97 -24.02
CA ALA A 301 -6.72 22.05 -25.21
C ALA A 301 -6.47 20.67 -25.86
N GLN A 302 -7.39 19.72 -25.70
CA GLN A 302 -7.35 18.34 -26.21
C GLN A 302 -6.23 17.45 -25.68
N THR A 303 -5.19 17.99 -25.04
CA THR A 303 -4.04 17.23 -24.58
C THR A 303 -3.81 17.32 -23.06
N GLN A 304 -4.29 18.35 -22.38
CA GLN A 304 -4.18 18.42 -20.94
C GLN A 304 -5.39 17.71 -20.29
N VAL A 305 -5.10 16.62 -19.59
CA VAL A 305 -6.12 15.76 -18.96
C VAL A 305 -5.98 15.80 -17.45
N LYS A 306 -7.10 16.05 -16.75
CA LYS A 306 -7.22 15.84 -15.31
C LYS A 306 -8.04 14.58 -15.05
N VAL A 307 -7.51 13.69 -14.20
CA VAL A 307 -8.20 12.51 -13.66
C VAL A 307 -8.13 12.57 -12.15
N MET A 308 -9.27 12.41 -11.49
CA MET A 308 -9.32 12.27 -10.03
C MET A 308 -9.67 10.82 -9.67
N ALA A 309 -9.07 10.32 -8.58
CA ALA A 309 -9.32 8.97 -8.11
C ALA A 309 -9.33 8.88 -6.59
N TRP A 310 -10.33 8.22 -6.05
CA TRP A 310 -10.45 7.87 -4.65
C TRP A 310 -9.65 6.60 -4.33
N TYR A 311 -9.07 6.52 -3.14
CA TYR A 311 -8.42 5.32 -2.66
C TYR A 311 -8.43 5.23 -1.14
N ASP A 312 -8.74 4.06 -0.59
CA ASP A 312 -8.46 3.80 0.81
C ASP A 312 -6.98 3.48 0.97
N ASN A 313 -6.25 4.42 1.58
CA ASN A 313 -4.80 4.31 1.74
C ASN A 313 -4.36 3.21 2.71
N GLU A 314 -5.28 2.60 3.45
CA GLU A 314 -5.02 1.47 4.34
C GLU A 314 -5.59 0.16 3.76
N MET A 315 -6.90 0.08 3.52
CA MET A 315 -7.56 -1.17 3.08
C MET A 315 -7.16 -1.54 1.64
N GLY A 316 -7.26 -0.61 0.70
CA GLY A 316 -6.86 -0.87 -0.69
C GLY A 316 -5.37 -1.25 -0.78
N TYR A 317 -4.51 -0.56 -0.01
CA TYR A 317 -3.10 -0.90 0.07
C TYR A 317 -2.83 -2.28 0.71
N ALA A 318 -3.52 -2.60 1.81
CA ALA A 318 -3.36 -3.88 2.50
C ALA A 318 -3.79 -5.06 1.62
N HIS A 319 -4.85 -4.91 0.80
CA HIS A 319 -5.22 -5.92 -0.19
C HIS A 319 -4.12 -6.14 -1.22
N ARG A 320 -3.55 -5.08 -1.81
CA ARG A 320 -2.43 -5.21 -2.76
C ARG A 320 -1.19 -5.82 -2.11
N TYR A 321 -0.96 -5.52 -0.83
CA TYR A 321 0.15 -6.08 -0.07
C TYR A 321 0.00 -7.60 0.17
N VAL A 322 -1.22 -8.05 0.49
CA VAL A 322 -1.51 -9.49 0.60
C VAL A 322 -1.49 -10.18 -0.76
N GLU A 323 -2.04 -9.58 -1.81
CA GLU A 323 -1.92 -10.13 -3.17
C GLU A 323 -0.47 -10.26 -3.64
N LEU A 324 0.40 -9.32 -3.25
CA LEU A 324 1.83 -9.44 -3.51
C LEU A 324 2.44 -10.61 -2.75
N LEU A 325 2.03 -10.86 -1.48
CA LEU A 325 2.43 -12.03 -0.73
C LEU A 325 2.02 -13.32 -1.47
N ASP A 326 0.76 -13.41 -1.90
CA ASP A 326 0.24 -14.56 -2.64
C ASP A 326 1.02 -14.80 -3.94
N TYR A 327 1.29 -13.73 -4.68
CA TYR A 327 2.07 -13.80 -5.91
C TYR A 327 3.50 -14.32 -5.66
N VAL A 328 4.18 -13.80 -4.63
CA VAL A 328 5.52 -14.26 -4.24
C VAL A 328 5.50 -15.74 -3.81
N MET A 329 4.49 -16.15 -3.03
CA MET A 329 4.32 -17.55 -2.61
C MET A 329 4.12 -18.48 -3.81
N GLN A 330 3.31 -18.11 -4.79
CA GLN A 330 3.09 -18.88 -6.01
C GLN A 330 4.38 -19.06 -6.81
N GLN A 331 5.19 -17.99 -6.95
CA GLN A 331 6.49 -18.08 -7.64
C GLN A 331 7.49 -18.97 -6.90
N GLU A 332 7.48 -18.99 -5.55
CA GLU A 332 8.31 -19.90 -4.75
C GLU A 332 7.90 -21.37 -4.96
N HIS A 333 6.61 -21.67 -5.04
CA HIS A 333 6.13 -23.04 -5.32
C HIS A 333 6.56 -23.52 -6.70
N THR A 334 6.48 -22.67 -7.72
CA THR A 334 6.87 -23.00 -9.10
C THR A 334 8.39 -23.28 -9.22
N LYS A 335 9.21 -22.69 -8.34
CA LYS A 335 10.66 -22.92 -8.30
C LYS A 335 11.05 -24.33 -7.84
N HIS A 336 10.21 -24.98 -7.05
CA HIS A 336 10.50 -26.25 -6.40
C HIS A 336 9.75 -27.44 -7.03
N GLY A 337 8.88 -27.22 -8.01
CA GLY A 337 8.21 -28.23 -8.85
C GLY A 337 8.89 -28.36 -10.21
#